data_d8827cf88489d1fec318f0d9fa2e779c
#
_entry.id   d8827cf88489d1fec318f0d9fa2e779c
#
_cell.length_a   1.000
_cell.length_b   1.000
_cell.length_c   1.000
_cell.angle_alpha   90.00
_cell.angle_beta   90.00
_cell.angle_gamma   90.00
#
_symmetry.space_group_name_H-M   'P 1'
#
loop_
_entity.id
_entity.type
_entity.pdbx_description
1 polymer ?
#
loop_
_entity_poly.entity_id
_entity_poly.type
_entity_poly.pdbx_seq_one_letter_code
_entity_poly.pdbx_strand_id
1 'polypeptide(L)'
;EWWPDFCNYRRSLFPYPEAGSIEETILDILRCEGSLITRELRAACGFTGPRMRSRFDAYLTRLEMGGYIVTEDFIYPLDRHGREYGWGWSLLTTPERLFGRKACHPDRSPQESRERMLTQFQKILPHESEKTYAALLK
;
A
#
# COMPACT_ATOMS: atom_id res chain seq x y z
N GLU A 1 2.73 -14.32 5.92
CA GLU A 1 3.69 -14.55 7.04
C GLU A 1 4.68 -13.41 7.26
N TRP A 2 5.25 -12.80 6.23
CA TRP A 2 6.25 -11.72 6.33
C TRP A 2 5.67 -10.30 6.27
N TRP A 3 4.36 -10.16 6.10
CA TRP A 3 3.66 -8.88 6.04
C TRP A 3 3.90 -8.00 7.28
N PRO A 4 3.88 -8.52 8.51
CA PRO A 4 4.18 -7.70 9.69
C PRO A 4 5.58 -7.08 9.62
N ASP A 5 6.57 -7.83 9.16
CA ASP A 5 7.95 -7.34 9.02
C ASP A 5 8.05 -6.28 7.92
N PHE A 6 7.34 -6.46 6.81
CA PHE A 6 7.24 -5.46 5.74
C PHE A 6 6.66 -4.14 6.26
N CYS A 7 5.51 -4.17 6.90
CA CYS A 7 4.89 -2.97 7.48
C CYS A 7 5.83 -2.27 8.47
N ASN A 8 6.40 -3.01 9.40
CA ASN A 8 7.26 -2.46 10.43
C ASN A 8 8.50 -1.77 9.84
N TYR A 9 9.18 -2.43 8.92
CA TYR A 9 10.37 -1.88 8.28
C TYR A 9 10.04 -0.70 7.35
N ARG A 10 9.04 -0.84 6.47
CA ARG A 10 8.68 0.23 5.51
C ARG A 10 8.20 1.49 6.21
N ARG A 11 7.40 1.37 7.27
CA ARG A 11 6.93 2.52 8.07
C ARG A 11 8.06 3.24 8.79
N SER A 12 9.17 2.58 9.07
CA SER A 12 10.37 3.25 9.59
C SER A 12 11.08 4.12 8.54
N LEU A 13 10.98 3.76 7.26
CA LEU A 13 11.53 4.54 6.14
C LEU A 13 10.57 5.64 5.66
N PHE A 14 9.27 5.41 5.78
CA PHE A 14 8.21 6.33 5.39
C PHE A 14 7.36 6.64 6.63
N PRO A 15 7.68 7.68 7.39
CA PRO A 15 6.94 8.04 8.59
C PRO A 15 5.46 8.30 8.30
N TYR A 16 4.63 8.15 9.33
CA TYR A 16 3.20 8.46 9.22
C TYR A 16 2.99 9.89 8.69
N PRO A 17 2.02 10.10 7.79
CA PRO A 17 1.78 11.41 7.19
C PRO A 17 1.55 12.51 8.22
N GLU A 18 2.02 13.71 7.89
CA GLU A 18 1.81 14.89 8.72
C GLU A 18 0.33 15.24 8.85
N ALA A 19 -0.05 15.79 10.00
CA ALA A 19 -1.40 16.26 10.26
C ALA A 19 -1.84 17.31 9.23
N GLY A 20 -3.03 17.13 8.64
CA GLY A 20 -3.59 17.99 7.60
C GLY A 20 -3.04 17.76 6.20
N SER A 21 -2.15 16.79 6.00
CA SER A 21 -1.65 16.42 4.67
C SER A 21 -2.70 15.67 3.83
N ILE A 22 -2.50 15.65 2.52
CA ILE A 22 -3.37 14.87 1.60
C ILE A 22 -3.25 13.37 1.91
N GLU A 23 -2.07 12.88 2.22
CA GLU A 23 -1.84 11.48 2.59
C GLU A 23 -2.62 11.10 3.85
N GLU A 24 -2.65 11.95 4.87
CA GLU A 24 -3.48 11.72 6.06
C GLU A 24 -4.96 11.69 5.70
N THR A 25 -5.42 12.64 4.88
CA THR A 25 -6.82 12.68 4.40
C THR A 25 -7.20 11.39 3.66
N ILE A 26 -6.33 10.87 2.83
CA ILE A 26 -6.54 9.58 2.14
C ILE A 26 -6.74 8.45 3.15
N LEU A 27 -5.88 8.36 4.16
CA LEU A 27 -5.97 7.33 5.20
C LEU A 27 -7.24 7.46 6.03
N ASP A 28 -7.64 8.67 6.39
CA ASP A 28 -8.86 8.92 7.17
C ASP A 28 -10.10 8.53 6.38
N ILE A 29 -10.17 8.86 5.08
CA ILE A 29 -11.27 8.44 4.20
C ILE A 29 -11.35 6.92 4.13
N LEU A 30 -10.23 6.23 3.92
CA LEU A 30 -10.23 4.76 3.88
C LEU A 30 -10.61 4.12 5.21
N ARG A 31 -10.27 4.73 6.35
CA ARG A 31 -10.69 4.27 7.67
C ARG A 31 -12.19 4.41 7.88
N CYS A 32 -12.77 5.50 7.39
CA CYS A 32 -14.21 5.76 7.50
C CYS A 32 -15.02 4.92 6.52
N GLU A 33 -14.64 4.90 5.24
CA GLU A 33 -15.39 4.27 4.16
C GLU A 33 -15.05 2.78 3.98
N GLY A 34 -13.89 2.37 4.42
CA GLY A 34 -13.38 1.00 4.29
C GLY A 34 -12.52 0.81 3.06
N SER A 35 -13.11 0.30 1.97
CA SER A 35 -12.39 0.08 0.71
C SER A 35 -13.00 0.95 -0.40
N LEU A 36 -12.16 1.62 -1.16
CA LEU A 36 -12.56 2.48 -2.29
C LEU A 36 -11.70 2.21 -3.51
N ILE A 37 -12.30 2.27 -4.70
CA ILE A 37 -11.51 2.29 -5.93
C ILE A 37 -10.79 3.64 -6.06
N THR A 38 -9.65 3.63 -6.73
CA THR A 38 -8.77 4.81 -6.87
C THR A 38 -9.52 6.05 -7.34
N ARG A 39 -10.46 5.90 -8.28
CA ARG A 39 -11.27 7.02 -8.79
C ARG A 39 -12.16 7.66 -7.73
N GLU A 40 -12.83 6.85 -6.93
CA GLU A 40 -13.69 7.32 -5.83
C GLU A 40 -12.88 7.99 -4.73
N LEU A 41 -11.77 7.39 -4.35
CA LEU A 41 -10.86 7.95 -3.36
C LEU A 41 -10.30 9.30 -3.81
N ARG A 42 -9.91 9.42 -5.08
CA ARG A 42 -9.45 10.68 -5.68
C ARG A 42 -10.52 11.76 -5.65
N ALA A 43 -11.76 11.41 -6.03
CA ALA A 43 -12.89 12.35 -5.99
C ALA A 43 -13.21 12.80 -4.56
N ALA A 44 -13.17 11.88 -3.59
CA ALA A 44 -13.38 12.18 -2.17
C ALA A 44 -12.33 13.16 -1.61
N CYS A 45 -11.10 13.11 -2.14
CA CYS A 45 -10.02 14.04 -1.78
C CYS A 45 -10.05 15.37 -2.57
N GLY A 46 -11.04 15.59 -3.44
CA GLY A 46 -11.16 16.82 -4.24
C GLY A 46 -10.26 16.91 -5.47
N PHE A 47 -9.60 15.81 -5.89
CA PHE A 47 -8.71 15.77 -7.06
C PHE A 47 -9.47 15.38 -8.33
N THR A 48 -10.43 16.20 -8.76
CA THR A 48 -11.35 15.89 -9.87
C THR A 48 -10.90 16.40 -11.23
N GLY A 49 -9.92 17.30 -11.29
CA GLY A 49 -9.45 17.89 -12.55
C GLY A 49 -8.50 16.97 -13.34
N PRO A 50 -8.41 17.13 -14.67
CA PRO A 50 -7.60 16.27 -15.54
C PRO A 50 -6.10 16.31 -15.22
N ARG A 51 -5.60 17.41 -14.67
CA ARG A 51 -4.19 17.57 -14.26
C ARG A 51 -3.92 17.09 -12.83
N MET A 52 -4.94 16.70 -12.09
CA MET A 52 -4.82 16.31 -10.69
C MET A 52 -4.53 14.81 -10.51
N ARG A 53 -4.71 14.01 -11.54
CA ARG A 53 -4.53 12.55 -11.45
C ARG A 53 -3.11 12.16 -11.09
N SER A 54 -2.12 12.67 -11.80
CA SER A 54 -0.71 12.34 -11.57
C SER A 54 -0.22 12.79 -10.19
N ARG A 55 -0.70 13.93 -9.70
CA ARG A 55 -0.40 14.40 -8.34
C ARG A 55 -0.98 13.48 -7.28
N PHE A 56 -2.22 13.05 -7.47
CA PHE A 56 -2.88 12.12 -6.57
C PHE A 56 -2.20 10.74 -6.58
N ASP A 57 -1.84 10.24 -7.75
CA ASP A 57 -1.12 8.97 -7.90
C ASP A 57 0.24 8.97 -7.17
N ALA A 58 0.91 10.13 -7.13
CA ALA A 58 2.16 10.28 -6.36
C ALA A 58 1.93 10.12 -4.85
N TYR A 59 0.85 10.66 -4.29
CA TYR A 59 0.49 10.45 -2.89
C TYR A 59 0.15 8.99 -2.59
N LEU A 60 -0.61 8.34 -3.48
CA LEU A 60 -0.92 6.91 -3.35
C LEU A 60 0.34 6.05 -3.36
N THR A 61 1.23 6.28 -4.31
CA THR A 61 2.50 5.54 -4.41
C THR A 61 3.31 5.65 -3.12
N ARG A 62 3.37 6.83 -2.53
CA ARG A 62 4.09 7.06 -1.27
C ARG A 62 3.48 6.28 -0.10
N LEU A 63 2.15 6.24 -0.01
CA LEU A 63 1.43 5.48 0.99
C LEU A 63 1.58 3.96 0.79
N GLU A 64 1.55 3.49 -0.46
CA GLU A 64 1.80 2.08 -0.80
C GLU A 64 3.23 1.67 -0.42
N MET A 65 4.22 2.46 -0.78
CA MET A 65 5.62 2.20 -0.45
C MET A 65 5.88 2.17 1.05
N GLY A 66 5.15 2.97 1.82
CA GLY A 66 5.20 2.99 3.28
C GLY A 66 4.44 1.85 3.96
N GLY A 67 3.66 1.06 3.21
CA GLY A 67 2.83 0.00 3.78
C GLY A 67 1.62 0.53 4.54
N TYR A 68 1.09 1.69 4.16
CA TYR A 68 -0.11 2.30 4.76
C TYR A 68 -1.40 1.97 4.02
N ILE A 69 -1.32 1.71 2.72
CA ILE A 69 -2.42 1.25 1.89
C ILE A 69 -2.01 0.03 1.07
N VAL A 70 -2.99 -0.78 0.73
CA VAL A 70 -2.81 -1.98 -0.11
C VAL A 70 -3.95 -2.10 -1.09
N THR A 71 -3.72 -2.81 -2.19
CA THR A 71 -4.77 -3.25 -3.10
C THR A 71 -5.40 -4.50 -2.52
N GLU A 72 -6.69 -4.43 -2.20
CA GLU A 72 -7.49 -5.54 -1.71
C GLU A 72 -7.97 -6.44 -2.86
N ASP A 73 -8.42 -5.80 -3.95
CA ASP A 73 -8.99 -6.47 -5.11
C ASP A 73 -8.92 -5.57 -6.35
N PHE A 74 -9.31 -6.10 -7.49
CA PHE A 74 -9.51 -5.37 -8.73
C PHE A 74 -10.96 -5.44 -9.16
N ILE A 75 -11.58 -4.29 -9.39
CA ILE A 75 -12.97 -4.16 -9.82
C ILE A 75 -12.99 -3.90 -11.32
N TYR A 76 -13.60 -4.80 -12.07
CA TYR A 76 -13.70 -4.71 -13.52
C TYR A 76 -15.03 -4.07 -13.93
N PRO A 77 -15.02 -3.14 -14.92
CA PRO A 77 -16.25 -2.64 -15.48
C PRO A 77 -17.00 -3.75 -16.20
N LEU A 78 -18.32 -3.67 -16.18
CA LEU A 78 -19.20 -4.62 -16.87
C LEU A 78 -19.71 -4.02 -18.17
N ASP A 79 -19.75 -4.83 -19.23
CA ASP A 79 -20.41 -4.48 -20.48
C ASP A 79 -21.96 -4.55 -20.35
N ARG A 80 -22.68 -4.20 -21.43
CA ARG A 80 -24.15 -4.27 -21.45
C ARG A 80 -24.72 -5.69 -21.26
N HIS A 81 -23.88 -6.72 -21.36
CA HIS A 81 -24.23 -8.13 -21.15
C HIS A 81 -23.78 -8.65 -19.79
N GLY A 82 -23.25 -7.80 -18.91
CA GLY A 82 -22.77 -8.17 -17.60
C GLY A 82 -21.41 -8.88 -17.59
N ARG A 83 -20.63 -8.81 -18.68
CA ARG A 83 -19.29 -9.40 -18.76
C ARG A 83 -18.24 -8.36 -18.43
N GLU A 84 -17.24 -8.80 -17.67
CA GLU A 84 -16.07 -7.97 -17.34
C GLU A 84 -15.28 -7.64 -18.60
N TYR A 85 -14.81 -6.39 -18.70
CA TYR A 85 -13.99 -5.94 -19.83
C TYR A 85 -12.95 -4.90 -19.39
N GLY A 86 -11.90 -4.75 -20.21
CA GLY A 86 -10.87 -3.74 -20.00
C GLY A 86 -9.98 -4.01 -18.79
N TRP A 87 -9.39 -2.93 -18.27
CA TRP A 87 -8.52 -2.97 -17.10
C TRP A 87 -9.32 -2.79 -15.82
N GLY A 88 -9.04 -3.63 -14.82
CA GLY A 88 -9.63 -3.50 -13.50
C GLY A 88 -9.14 -2.24 -12.78
N TRP A 89 -10.00 -1.67 -11.95
CA TRP A 89 -9.63 -0.60 -11.01
C TRP A 89 -9.19 -1.20 -9.69
N SER A 90 -8.06 -0.72 -9.16
CA SER A 90 -7.59 -1.13 -7.83
C SER A 90 -8.59 -0.70 -6.76
N LEU A 91 -9.05 -1.67 -5.97
CA LEU A 91 -9.79 -1.44 -4.74
C LEU A 91 -8.79 -1.30 -3.60
N LEU A 92 -8.66 -0.11 -3.06
CA LEU A 92 -7.67 0.24 -2.05
C LEU A 92 -8.28 0.19 -0.65
N THR A 93 -7.49 -0.30 0.30
CA THR A 93 -7.84 -0.32 1.71
C THR A 93 -6.59 -0.15 2.59
N THR A 94 -6.78 -0.09 3.91
CA THR A 94 -5.66 -0.14 4.84
C THR A 94 -5.28 -1.59 5.18
N PRO A 95 -3.99 -1.88 5.39
CA PRO A 95 -3.55 -3.23 5.78
C PRO A 95 -4.17 -3.68 7.10
N GLU A 96 -4.39 -2.77 8.04
CA GLU A 96 -5.04 -3.06 9.33
C GLU A 96 -6.45 -3.60 9.16
N ARG A 97 -7.19 -3.09 8.16
CA ARG A 97 -8.53 -3.57 7.83
C ARG A 97 -8.49 -4.97 7.19
N LEU A 98 -7.53 -5.19 6.29
CA LEU A 98 -7.44 -6.43 5.52
C LEU A 98 -6.84 -7.59 6.34
N PHE A 99 -5.80 -7.32 7.13
CA PHE A 99 -5.03 -8.35 7.86
C PHE A 99 -5.18 -8.28 9.38
N GLY A 100 -5.83 -7.25 9.89
CA GLY A 100 -5.91 -6.98 11.32
C GLY A 100 -4.75 -6.14 11.85
N ARG A 101 -4.98 -5.43 12.95
CA ARG A 101 -4.02 -4.50 13.54
C ARG A 101 -2.71 -5.18 13.98
N LYS A 102 -2.80 -6.37 14.57
CA LYS A 102 -1.63 -7.12 15.04
C LYS A 102 -0.67 -7.50 13.90
N ALA A 103 -1.22 -7.78 12.71
CA ALA A 103 -0.43 -8.12 11.54
C ALA A 103 0.39 -6.95 10.98
N CYS A 104 0.07 -5.71 11.37
CA CYS A 104 0.74 -4.50 10.91
C CYS A 104 1.63 -3.84 11.96
N HIS A 105 1.52 -4.28 13.22
CA HIS A 105 2.23 -3.73 14.37
C HIS A 105 2.90 -4.84 15.18
N PRO A 106 3.95 -5.49 14.64
CA PRO A 106 4.66 -6.53 15.36
C PRO A 106 5.47 -5.96 16.53
N ASP A 107 5.60 -6.75 17.59
CA ASP A 107 6.40 -6.39 18.77
C ASP A 107 7.89 -6.69 18.54
N ARG A 108 8.50 -5.95 17.63
CA ARG A 108 9.94 -6.02 17.31
C ARG A 108 10.42 -4.73 16.66
N SER A 109 11.74 -4.52 16.65
CA SER A 109 12.34 -3.36 16.01
C SER A 109 12.26 -3.44 14.48
N PRO A 110 12.26 -2.29 13.76
CA PRO A 110 12.36 -2.27 12.30
C PRO A 110 13.61 -2.96 11.76
N GLN A 111 14.71 -2.91 12.49
CA GLN A 111 15.95 -3.60 12.11
C GLN A 111 15.79 -5.12 12.15
N GLU A 112 15.19 -5.65 13.21
CA GLU A 112 14.87 -7.08 13.30
C GLU A 112 13.96 -7.54 12.17
N SER A 113 12.95 -6.73 11.83
CA SER A 113 12.06 -6.99 10.71
C SER A 113 12.82 -7.02 9.38
N ARG A 114 13.74 -6.08 9.18
CA ARG A 114 14.61 -6.05 7.99
C ARG A 114 15.45 -7.32 7.85
N GLU A 115 16.07 -7.77 8.94
CA GLU A 115 16.90 -8.98 8.97
C GLU A 115 16.08 -10.25 8.68
N ARG A 116 14.87 -10.33 9.21
CA ARG A 116 13.94 -11.44 8.93
C ARG A 116 13.53 -11.47 7.45
N MET A 117 13.23 -10.31 6.85
CA MET A 117 12.92 -10.21 5.42
C MET A 117 14.12 -10.60 4.56
N LEU A 118 15.32 -10.12 4.92
CA LEU A 118 16.55 -10.48 4.22
C LEU A 118 16.81 -12.00 4.24
N THR A 119 16.64 -12.63 5.41
CA THR A 119 16.74 -14.08 5.56
C THR A 119 15.74 -14.81 4.67
N GLN A 120 14.52 -14.29 4.56
CA GLN A 120 13.50 -14.88 3.69
C GLN A 120 13.84 -14.74 2.20
N PHE A 121 14.36 -13.60 1.78
CA PHE A 121 14.82 -13.40 0.40
C PHE A 121 15.97 -14.35 0.05
N GLN A 122 16.92 -14.54 0.95
CA GLN A 122 18.03 -15.49 0.76
C GLN A 122 17.55 -16.94 0.61
N LYS A 123 16.46 -17.32 1.26
CA LYS A 123 15.84 -18.65 1.09
C LYS A 123 15.15 -18.82 -0.27
N ILE A 124 14.48 -17.76 -0.74
CA ILE A 124 13.73 -17.80 -2.00
C ILE A 124 14.66 -17.63 -3.21
N LEU A 125 15.67 -16.80 -3.08
CA LEU A 125 16.63 -16.44 -4.13
C LEU A 125 18.09 -16.70 -3.65
N PRO A 126 18.49 -17.96 -3.44
CA PRO A 126 19.75 -18.28 -2.76
C PRO A 126 21.02 -17.92 -3.54
N HIS A 127 20.91 -17.62 -4.83
CA HIS A 127 22.05 -17.32 -5.71
C HIS A 127 22.19 -15.84 -6.07
N GLU A 128 21.41 -14.97 -5.46
CA GLU A 128 21.46 -13.54 -5.72
C GLU A 128 22.57 -12.84 -4.93
N SER A 129 22.98 -11.68 -5.41
CA SER A 129 24.00 -10.87 -4.75
C SER A 129 23.40 -10.08 -3.58
N GLU A 130 24.25 -9.71 -2.61
CA GLU A 130 23.84 -8.81 -1.52
C GLU A 130 23.30 -7.47 -2.04
N LYS A 131 23.80 -7.00 -3.18
CA LYS A 131 23.30 -5.78 -3.83
C LYS A 131 21.86 -5.94 -4.30
N THR A 132 21.49 -7.11 -4.82
CA THR A 132 20.10 -7.44 -5.20
C THR A 132 19.19 -7.42 -3.97
N TYR A 133 19.59 -8.08 -2.88
CA TYR A 133 18.79 -8.09 -1.65
C TYR A 133 18.61 -6.67 -1.07
N ALA A 134 19.67 -5.87 -1.06
CA ALA A 134 19.60 -4.48 -0.61
C ALA A 134 18.65 -3.64 -1.48
N ALA A 135 18.58 -3.90 -2.80
CA ALA A 135 17.67 -3.21 -3.71
C ALA A 135 16.20 -3.57 -3.45
N LEU A 136 15.91 -4.84 -3.10
CA LEU A 136 14.55 -5.29 -2.76
C LEU A 136 14.01 -4.67 -1.45
N LEU A 137 14.92 -4.21 -0.58
CA LEU A 137 14.57 -3.61 0.70
C LEU A 137 14.53 -2.07 0.70
N LYS A 138 14.79 -1.43 -0.42
CA LYS A 138 14.79 0.05 -0.54
C LYS A 138 13.39 0.64 -0.65
#